data_6eed348bddf6c9f4210ef8c548623275
#
_entry.id   6eed348bddf6c9f4210ef8c548623275
#
_cell.length_a   1.000
_cell.length_b   1.000
_cell.length_c   1.000
_cell.angle_alpha   90.00
_cell.angle_beta   90.00
_cell.angle_gamma   90.00
#
_symmetry.space_group_name_H-M   'P 1'
#
loop_
_entity.id
_entity.type
_entity.pdbx_description
1 polymer ?
#
loop_
_entity_poly.entity_id
_entity_poly.type
_entity_poly.pdbx_seq_one_letter_code
_entity_poly.pdbx_strand_id
1 'polypeptide(L)'
;MAVVTLASSAAWVAACGRDEPLTFAPAPSASASGPVVIHDPPKLTSIETGKLDSHGRELRVACTTCHGVRDAGAPFPEQAADLREFHNGLVVDHGALGCQSCHVAFGGGEPRLRLADGTTVATRDAMSLCAQCHGKKHSDYKRGVHGGMSGYWDLSRGPRLRNHCVDCHDPHVPKYQPSRPVLPPRDRGPVAPREANHG
;
A
#
# COMPACT_ATOMS: atom_id res chain seq x y z
N MET A 1 -66.68 -35.78 53.66
CA MET A 1 -66.50 -34.37 53.27
C MET A 1 -65.05 -34.04 53.35
N ALA A 2 -64.37 -34.04 52.25
CA ALA A 2 -62.92 -33.74 52.14
C ALA A 2 -62.77 -32.31 51.51
N VAL A 3 -62.14 -31.43 52.26
CA VAL A 3 -61.85 -30.11 51.84
C VAL A 3 -60.45 -30.15 51.19
N VAL A 4 -60.40 -29.85 49.87
CA VAL A 4 -59.15 -29.73 49.14
C VAL A 4 -58.77 -28.23 49.14
N THR A 5 -57.67 -27.89 49.77
CA THR A 5 -57.06 -26.58 49.77
C THR A 5 -56.08 -26.44 48.57
N LEU A 6 -56.39 -25.57 47.67
CA LEU A 6 -55.51 -25.17 46.55
C LEU A 6 -54.44 -24.22 47.07
N ALA A 7 -53.18 -24.68 47.03
CA ALA A 7 -52.03 -23.82 47.26
C ALA A 7 -51.57 -23.23 45.90
N SER A 8 -51.78 -21.94 45.71
CA SER A 8 -51.26 -21.16 44.57
C SER A 8 -49.79 -20.87 44.78
N SER A 9 -48.94 -21.44 43.98
CA SER A 9 -47.51 -21.12 43.92
C SER A 9 -47.29 -19.97 42.93
N ALA A 10 -47.12 -18.79 43.47
CA ALA A 10 -46.59 -17.62 42.76
C ALA A 10 -45.05 -17.68 42.80
N ALA A 11 -44.45 -18.23 41.75
CA ALA A 11 -43.02 -18.24 41.59
C ALA A 11 -42.64 -17.87 40.14
N TRP A 12 -42.94 -16.65 39.78
CA TRP A 12 -42.49 -16.06 38.55
C TRP A 12 -42.17 -14.57 38.76
N VAL A 13 -41.01 -14.23 39.28
CA VAL A 13 -40.32 -12.95 39.00
C VAL A 13 -38.92 -13.03 39.64
N ALA A 14 -37.92 -13.48 38.91
CA ALA A 14 -36.51 -13.16 39.21
C ALA A 14 -35.59 -13.64 38.11
N ALA A 15 -35.82 -13.10 36.89
CA ALA A 15 -34.87 -13.33 35.78
C ALA A 15 -34.83 -12.12 34.85
N CYS A 16 -34.72 -10.93 35.43
CA CYS A 16 -34.33 -9.74 34.65
C CYS A 16 -33.36 -8.95 35.51
N GLY A 17 -32.16 -8.76 34.98
CA GLY A 17 -31.26 -7.72 35.48
C GLY A 17 -30.13 -8.19 36.38
N ARG A 18 -29.16 -8.86 35.84
CA ARG A 18 -27.78 -8.61 36.24
C ARG A 18 -27.15 -7.81 35.14
N ASP A 19 -27.15 -6.49 35.24
CA ASP A 19 -26.24 -5.62 34.55
C ASP A 19 -24.82 -5.86 35.11
N GLU A 20 -24.24 -6.99 34.76
CA GLU A 20 -22.82 -7.19 34.95
C GLU A 20 -22.15 -6.26 33.97
N PRO A 21 -21.35 -5.28 34.43
CA PRO A 21 -20.59 -4.44 33.54
C PRO A 21 -19.72 -5.33 32.69
N LEU A 22 -19.85 -5.23 31.36
CA LEU A 22 -18.97 -5.91 30.42
C LEU A 22 -17.53 -5.45 30.70
N THR A 23 -16.80 -6.21 31.51
CA THR A 23 -15.37 -6.00 31.69
C THR A 23 -14.70 -6.47 30.41
N PHE A 24 -14.48 -5.54 29.50
CA PHE A 24 -13.58 -5.80 28.38
C PHE A 24 -12.22 -6.14 28.98
N ALA A 25 -11.71 -7.33 28.67
CA ALA A 25 -10.32 -7.62 28.93
C ALA A 25 -9.48 -6.49 28.29
N PRO A 26 -8.50 -5.92 29.02
CA PRO A 26 -7.64 -4.92 28.44
C PRO A 26 -7.12 -5.46 27.12
N ALA A 27 -7.28 -4.66 26.05
CA ALA A 27 -6.75 -5.03 24.76
C ALA A 27 -5.29 -5.45 24.97
N PRO A 28 -4.85 -6.59 24.40
CA PRO A 28 -3.47 -6.99 24.53
C PRO A 28 -2.62 -5.79 24.14
N SER A 29 -1.77 -5.33 25.05
CA SER A 29 -0.84 -4.25 24.78
C SER A 29 -0.21 -4.55 23.43
N ALA A 30 -0.35 -3.63 22.47
CA ALA A 30 0.23 -3.81 21.16
C ALA A 30 1.72 -4.11 21.40
N SER A 31 2.06 -5.38 21.35
CA SER A 31 3.44 -5.84 21.51
C SER A 31 4.22 -5.05 20.51
N ALA A 32 5.27 -4.39 20.96
CA ALA A 32 6.09 -3.49 20.20
C ALA A 32 6.28 -4.10 18.80
N SER A 33 5.57 -3.56 17.84
CA SER A 33 5.77 -3.92 16.46
C SER A 33 7.24 -3.65 16.17
N GLY A 34 7.99 -4.67 15.80
CA GLY A 34 9.37 -4.50 15.38
C GLY A 34 9.47 -3.38 14.33
N PRO A 35 10.65 -2.92 13.99
CA PRO A 35 10.82 -1.82 13.05
C PRO A 35 9.99 -2.11 11.79
N VAL A 36 9.22 -1.11 11.35
CA VAL A 36 8.41 -1.23 10.14
C VAL A 36 9.35 -1.45 8.97
N VAL A 37 9.26 -2.61 8.34
CA VAL A 37 10.01 -2.91 7.12
C VAL A 37 9.24 -2.35 5.94
N ILE A 38 9.90 -1.52 5.13
CA ILE A 38 9.34 -0.98 3.91
C ILE A 38 9.62 -1.97 2.77
N HIS A 39 8.63 -2.23 1.94
CA HIS A 39 8.79 -3.05 0.75
C HIS A 39 9.80 -2.41 -0.21
N ASP A 40 10.69 -3.21 -0.77
CA ASP A 40 11.63 -2.80 -1.81
C ASP A 40 11.10 -3.30 -3.18
N PRO A 41 10.42 -2.42 -3.95
CA PRO A 41 9.77 -2.85 -5.19
C PRO A 41 10.79 -3.20 -6.26
N PRO A 42 10.73 -4.40 -6.85
CA PRO A 42 11.68 -4.82 -7.89
C PRO A 42 11.79 -3.85 -9.08
N LYS A 43 10.71 -3.12 -9.38
CA LYS A 43 10.69 -2.13 -10.48
C LYS A 43 11.63 -0.93 -10.28
N LEU A 44 12.16 -0.72 -9.07
CA LEU A 44 13.15 0.32 -8.81
C LEU A 44 14.56 -0.07 -9.27
N THR A 45 14.82 -1.36 -9.45
CA THR A 45 16.15 -1.89 -9.78
C THR A 45 16.15 -2.81 -10.99
N SER A 46 14.98 -3.12 -11.54
CA SER A 46 14.82 -4.03 -12.67
C SER A 46 13.58 -3.69 -13.51
N ILE A 47 13.59 -4.10 -14.75
CA ILE A 47 12.47 -4.00 -15.67
C ILE A 47 11.89 -5.37 -16.01
N GLU A 48 10.63 -5.40 -16.37
CA GLU A 48 9.92 -6.57 -16.86
C GLU A 48 10.24 -6.80 -18.33
N THR A 49 10.48 -8.05 -18.70
CA THR A 49 10.81 -8.41 -20.09
C THR A 49 9.57 -8.77 -20.91
N GLY A 50 8.40 -8.88 -20.26
CA GLY A 50 7.20 -9.42 -20.86
C GLY A 50 7.24 -10.93 -21.14
N LYS A 51 8.26 -11.64 -20.63
CA LYS A 51 8.43 -13.09 -20.76
C LYS A 51 8.28 -13.75 -19.39
N LEU A 52 7.82 -15.00 -19.41
CA LEU A 52 7.71 -15.82 -18.20
C LEU A 52 8.83 -16.86 -18.16
N ASP A 53 9.25 -17.22 -16.95
CA ASP A 53 10.14 -18.34 -16.71
C ASP A 53 9.37 -19.69 -16.77
N SER A 54 10.09 -20.80 -16.60
CA SER A 54 9.51 -22.16 -16.59
C SER A 54 8.47 -22.38 -15.46
N HIS A 55 8.41 -21.49 -14.47
CA HIS A 55 7.46 -21.55 -13.36
C HIS A 55 6.31 -20.54 -13.51
N GLY A 56 6.19 -19.89 -14.68
CA GLY A 56 5.17 -18.89 -14.96
C GLY A 56 5.39 -17.54 -14.26
N ARG A 57 6.60 -17.27 -13.73
CA ARG A 57 6.96 -16.00 -13.10
C ARG A 57 7.53 -15.06 -14.15
N GLU A 58 7.23 -13.79 -14.01
CA GLU A 58 7.75 -12.76 -14.91
C GLU A 58 9.26 -12.63 -14.83
N LEU A 59 9.92 -12.71 -15.99
CA LEU A 59 11.35 -12.51 -16.10
C LEU A 59 11.65 -11.02 -16.01
N ARG A 60 12.57 -10.67 -15.12
CA ARG A 60 13.05 -9.32 -14.93
C ARG A 60 14.54 -9.22 -15.24
N VAL A 61 14.96 -8.07 -15.75
CA VAL A 61 16.36 -7.75 -16.03
C VAL A 61 16.78 -6.59 -15.14
N ALA A 62 17.87 -6.77 -14.40
CA ALA A 62 18.41 -5.71 -13.58
C ALA A 62 18.87 -4.52 -14.43
N CYS A 63 18.62 -3.31 -13.97
CA CYS A 63 19.02 -2.07 -14.66
C CYS A 63 20.52 -2.05 -14.96
N THR A 64 21.34 -2.57 -14.04
CA THR A 64 22.79 -2.65 -14.18
C THR A 64 23.26 -3.59 -15.29
N THR A 65 22.41 -4.51 -15.78
CA THR A 65 22.76 -5.41 -16.89
C THR A 65 23.10 -4.62 -18.16
N CYS A 66 22.36 -3.55 -18.43
CA CYS A 66 22.59 -2.68 -19.58
C CYS A 66 23.34 -1.40 -19.16
N HIS A 67 22.95 -0.80 -18.05
CA HIS A 67 23.51 0.47 -17.60
C HIS A 67 24.89 0.36 -16.97
N GLY A 68 25.25 -0.81 -16.46
CA GLY A 68 26.59 -1.03 -15.89
C GLY A 68 27.75 -0.93 -16.90
N VAL A 69 27.44 -1.13 -18.18
CA VAL A 69 28.42 -1.10 -19.28
C VAL A 69 28.21 0.07 -20.24
N ARG A 70 27.22 0.92 -19.99
CA ARG A 70 26.90 2.03 -20.87
C ARG A 70 27.93 3.14 -20.73
N ASP A 71 28.28 3.75 -21.87
CA ASP A 71 29.18 4.90 -21.90
C ASP A 71 28.59 6.07 -21.10
N ALA A 72 29.40 6.65 -20.22
CA ALA A 72 29.07 7.84 -19.46
C ALA A 72 28.75 9.09 -20.35
N GLY A 73 29.26 9.09 -21.58
CA GLY A 73 29.04 10.16 -22.56
C GLY A 73 27.76 10.01 -23.39
N ALA A 74 26.97 8.93 -23.19
CA ALA A 74 25.75 8.74 -23.95
C ALA A 74 24.76 9.89 -23.66
N PRO A 75 24.16 10.51 -24.71
CA PRO A 75 23.24 11.62 -24.51
C PRO A 75 22.04 11.17 -23.68
N PHE A 76 21.66 12.01 -22.74
CA PHE A 76 20.45 11.79 -21.95
C PHE A 76 19.21 12.15 -22.80
N PRO A 77 18.16 11.34 -22.82
CA PRO A 77 16.95 11.64 -23.57
C PRO A 77 16.30 12.92 -23.04
N GLU A 78 15.89 13.80 -23.94
CA GLU A 78 15.18 15.02 -23.54
C GLU A 78 13.71 14.74 -23.26
N GLN A 79 13.13 13.80 -23.98
CA GLN A 79 11.72 13.42 -23.87
C GLN A 79 11.51 11.91 -24.00
N ALA A 80 10.36 11.42 -23.55
CA ALA A 80 10.03 10.00 -23.58
C ALA A 80 10.03 9.42 -25.01
N ALA A 81 9.73 10.23 -26.02
CA ALA A 81 9.76 9.82 -27.44
C ALA A 81 11.18 9.47 -27.94
N ASP A 82 12.22 9.94 -27.27
CA ASP A 82 13.61 9.64 -27.63
C ASP A 82 14.07 8.28 -27.10
N LEU A 83 13.30 7.69 -26.18
CA LEU A 83 13.62 6.41 -25.58
C LEU A 83 13.48 5.27 -26.59
N ARG A 84 14.36 4.28 -26.47
CA ARG A 84 14.43 3.11 -27.33
C ARG A 84 14.50 1.85 -26.48
N GLU A 85 14.41 0.72 -27.15
CA GLU A 85 14.55 -0.60 -26.52
C GLU A 85 13.51 -0.80 -25.42
N PHE A 86 13.96 -1.18 -24.23
CA PHE A 86 13.11 -1.51 -23.09
C PHE A 86 12.40 -0.32 -22.45
N HIS A 87 12.73 0.89 -22.84
CA HIS A 87 12.07 2.12 -22.38
C HIS A 87 11.14 2.72 -23.43
N ASN A 88 10.99 2.05 -24.57
CA ASN A 88 10.11 2.49 -25.64
C ASN A 88 8.65 2.49 -25.16
N GLY A 89 7.93 3.55 -25.48
CA GLY A 89 6.51 3.69 -25.13
C GLY A 89 6.27 4.20 -23.70
N LEU A 90 7.31 4.61 -22.96
CA LEU A 90 7.13 5.23 -21.65
C LEU A 90 6.27 6.50 -21.80
N VAL A 91 5.22 6.58 -20.98
CA VAL A 91 4.38 7.78 -20.86
C VAL A 91 4.81 8.55 -19.62
N VAL A 92 4.99 9.86 -19.77
CA VAL A 92 5.29 10.76 -18.65
C VAL A 92 4.18 11.79 -18.53
N ASP A 93 3.48 11.76 -17.42
CA ASP A 93 2.42 12.71 -17.04
C ASP A 93 2.60 13.09 -15.56
N HIS A 94 3.70 13.82 -15.31
CA HIS A 94 4.05 14.31 -13.97
C HIS A 94 4.21 15.84 -14.00
N GLY A 95 3.21 16.53 -14.52
CA GLY A 95 3.24 17.97 -14.68
C GLY A 95 4.31 18.44 -15.67
N ALA A 96 5.00 19.52 -15.35
CA ALA A 96 6.05 20.09 -16.21
C ALA A 96 7.45 19.50 -15.97
N LEU A 97 7.55 18.37 -15.25
CA LEU A 97 8.85 17.75 -14.93
C LEU A 97 9.40 17.01 -16.15
N GLY A 98 10.64 17.29 -16.50
CA GLY A 98 11.39 16.52 -17.49
C GLY A 98 12.19 15.38 -16.86
N CYS A 99 12.73 14.50 -17.69
CA CYS A 99 13.51 13.33 -17.26
C CYS A 99 14.63 13.70 -16.28
N GLN A 100 15.37 14.75 -16.59
CA GLN A 100 16.52 15.23 -15.80
C GLN A 100 16.13 15.92 -14.49
N SER A 101 14.84 16.19 -14.28
CA SER A 101 14.36 16.68 -12.97
C SER A 101 14.52 15.64 -11.87
N CYS A 102 14.50 14.35 -12.25
CA CYS A 102 14.58 13.21 -11.33
C CYS A 102 15.80 12.32 -11.59
N HIS A 103 16.16 12.10 -12.86
CA HIS A 103 17.23 11.21 -13.24
C HIS A 103 18.53 11.96 -13.48
N VAL A 104 19.65 11.31 -13.20
CA VAL A 104 20.98 11.76 -13.62
C VAL A 104 21.47 10.94 -14.80
N ALA A 105 22.27 11.55 -15.67
CA ALA A 105 22.95 10.83 -16.75
C ALA A 105 23.84 9.72 -16.17
N PHE A 106 23.82 8.57 -16.82
CA PHE A 106 24.59 7.44 -16.36
C PHE A 106 26.06 7.54 -16.72
N GLY A 107 26.89 7.21 -15.76
CA GLY A 107 28.34 7.05 -15.93
C GLY A 107 28.83 5.63 -15.62
N GLY A 108 28.02 4.62 -15.94
CA GLY A 108 28.25 3.23 -15.52
C GLY A 108 27.80 2.98 -14.08
N GLY A 109 27.22 1.83 -13.82
CA GLY A 109 26.76 1.41 -12.51
C GLY A 109 25.24 1.47 -12.32
N GLU A 110 24.81 1.59 -11.06
CA GLU A 110 23.38 1.62 -10.70
C GLU A 110 22.75 2.96 -11.08
N PRO A 111 21.52 2.97 -11.64
CA PRO A 111 20.75 4.18 -11.88
C PRO A 111 20.58 5.00 -10.59
N ARG A 112 20.71 6.31 -10.72
CA ARG A 112 20.59 7.24 -9.59
C ARG A 112 19.58 8.33 -9.85
N LEU A 113 19.01 8.84 -8.78
CA LEU A 113 18.07 9.94 -8.79
C LEU A 113 18.73 11.19 -8.19
N ARG A 114 18.39 12.36 -8.74
CA ARG A 114 18.90 13.65 -8.30
C ARG A 114 17.96 14.26 -7.27
N LEU A 115 18.50 14.73 -6.17
CA LEU A 115 17.80 15.52 -5.18
C LEU A 115 17.91 17.02 -5.48
N ALA A 116 17.04 17.84 -4.89
CA ALA A 116 16.99 19.29 -5.11
C ALA A 116 18.28 20.02 -4.70
N ASP A 117 19.02 19.48 -3.75
CA ASP A 117 20.31 19.98 -3.31
C ASP A 117 21.48 19.58 -4.24
N GLY A 118 21.19 18.86 -5.32
CA GLY A 118 22.18 18.36 -6.29
C GLY A 118 22.82 17.02 -5.90
N THR A 119 22.58 16.51 -4.70
CA THR A 119 23.04 15.17 -4.32
C THR A 119 22.28 14.08 -5.06
N THR A 120 22.79 12.85 -5.01
CA THR A 120 22.14 11.73 -5.69
C THR A 120 21.91 10.57 -4.76
N VAL A 121 20.80 9.87 -4.97
CA VAL A 121 20.43 8.65 -4.24
C VAL A 121 20.23 7.50 -5.21
N ALA A 122 20.31 6.26 -4.72
CA ALA A 122 19.95 5.09 -5.52
C ALA A 122 18.45 5.09 -5.83
N THR A 123 18.04 4.43 -6.90
CA THR A 123 16.62 4.36 -7.28
C THR A 123 15.76 3.71 -6.20
N ARG A 124 16.29 2.78 -5.41
CA ARG A 124 15.60 2.20 -4.27
C ARG A 124 15.22 3.22 -3.19
N ASP A 125 15.95 4.34 -3.11
CA ASP A 125 15.71 5.42 -2.17
C ASP A 125 14.79 6.51 -2.73
N ALA A 126 14.01 6.18 -3.78
CA ALA A 126 13.13 7.12 -4.49
C ALA A 126 12.14 7.86 -3.56
N MET A 127 11.81 7.31 -2.41
CA MET A 127 10.96 8.02 -1.44
C MET A 127 11.55 9.35 -0.99
N SER A 128 12.88 9.45 -0.90
CA SER A 128 13.58 10.70 -0.56
C SER A 128 13.37 11.76 -1.64
N LEU A 129 13.37 11.36 -2.91
CA LEU A 129 13.04 12.25 -4.02
C LEU A 129 11.57 12.70 -3.98
N CYS A 130 10.63 11.74 -3.83
CA CYS A 130 9.21 12.04 -3.74
C CYS A 130 8.90 13.03 -2.62
N ALA A 131 9.56 12.86 -1.48
CA ALA A 131 9.35 13.67 -0.28
C ALA A 131 9.67 15.16 -0.48
N GLN A 132 10.55 15.53 -1.41
CA GLN A 132 10.94 16.91 -1.64
C GLN A 132 9.80 17.78 -2.17
N CYS A 133 8.94 17.20 -3.00
CA CYS A 133 7.76 17.90 -3.54
C CYS A 133 6.48 17.47 -2.80
N HIS A 134 6.39 16.22 -2.35
CA HIS A 134 5.22 15.63 -1.69
C HIS A 134 5.38 15.55 -0.16
N GLY A 135 6.01 16.56 0.47
CA GLY A 135 6.36 16.58 1.88
C GLY A 135 5.19 16.30 2.83
N LYS A 136 3.99 16.83 2.53
CA LYS A 136 2.78 16.55 3.31
C LYS A 136 2.42 15.07 3.25
N LYS A 137 2.40 14.47 2.07
CA LYS A 137 2.08 13.03 1.88
C LYS A 137 3.15 12.13 2.50
N HIS A 138 4.41 12.53 2.42
CA HIS A 138 5.48 11.82 3.10
C HIS A 138 5.35 11.90 4.63
N SER A 139 4.95 13.05 5.17
CA SER A 139 4.63 13.17 6.59
C SER A 139 3.45 12.29 7.00
N ASP A 140 2.39 12.26 6.19
CA ASP A 140 1.23 11.38 6.38
C ASP A 140 1.65 9.90 6.31
N TYR A 141 2.55 9.55 5.39
CA TYR A 141 3.14 8.22 5.29
C TYR A 141 3.88 7.86 6.59
N LYS A 142 4.77 8.70 7.09
CA LYS A 142 5.50 8.43 8.34
C LYS A 142 4.58 8.21 9.54
N ARG A 143 3.44 8.88 9.58
CA ARG A 143 2.42 8.71 10.63
C ARG A 143 1.48 7.52 10.42
N GLY A 144 1.58 6.82 9.30
CA GLY A 144 0.74 5.67 9.02
C GLY A 144 -0.65 5.98 8.45
N VAL A 145 -0.94 7.24 8.11
CA VAL A 145 -2.24 7.66 7.56
C VAL A 145 -2.25 7.72 6.03
N HIS A 146 -1.10 7.48 5.40
CA HIS A 146 -0.96 7.32 3.96
C HIS A 146 -0.08 6.11 3.65
N GLY A 147 -0.32 5.45 2.52
CA GLY A 147 0.33 4.18 2.17
C GLY A 147 -0.31 2.98 2.90
N GLY A 148 -0.34 1.87 2.23
CA GLY A 148 -0.91 0.63 2.74
C GLY A 148 0.13 -0.29 3.35
N MET A 149 -0.35 -1.44 3.81
CA MET A 149 0.47 -2.55 4.30
C MET A 149 0.19 -3.77 3.42
N SER A 150 1.24 -4.52 3.12
CA SER A 150 1.17 -5.84 2.48
C SER A 150 1.57 -6.92 3.47
N GLY A 151 1.19 -8.17 3.19
CA GLY A 151 1.50 -9.31 4.04
C GLY A 151 0.35 -9.71 4.94
N TYR A 152 0.66 -10.33 6.08
CA TYR A 152 -0.33 -10.91 6.96
C TYR A 152 -0.74 -9.94 8.07
N TRP A 153 -2.05 -9.83 8.33
CA TRP A 153 -2.53 -9.15 9.52
C TRP A 153 -2.20 -9.95 10.80
N ASP A 154 -2.18 -11.28 10.69
CA ASP A 154 -1.73 -12.22 11.71
C ASP A 154 -0.23 -12.47 11.51
N LEU A 155 0.59 -11.86 12.35
CA LEU A 155 2.05 -11.92 12.25
C LEU A 155 2.64 -13.30 12.53
N SER A 156 1.87 -14.24 13.10
CA SER A 156 2.31 -15.64 13.25
C SER A 156 2.40 -16.36 11.91
N ARG A 157 1.71 -15.87 10.89
CA ARG A 157 1.71 -16.41 9.52
C ARG A 157 2.80 -15.86 8.62
N GLY A 158 3.41 -14.75 9.02
CA GLY A 158 4.46 -14.11 8.23
C GLY A 158 4.57 -12.60 8.51
N PRO A 159 5.57 -11.95 7.94
CA PRO A 159 5.83 -10.53 8.15
C PRO A 159 4.76 -9.66 7.49
N ARG A 160 4.66 -8.43 8.00
CA ARG A 160 3.92 -7.35 7.39
C ARG A 160 4.92 -6.32 6.85
N LEU A 161 4.75 -5.95 5.60
CA LEU A 161 5.56 -4.95 4.92
C LEU A 161 4.74 -3.70 4.68
N ARG A 162 5.36 -2.54 4.85
CA ARG A 162 4.76 -1.29 4.46
C ARG A 162 5.03 -1.02 3.00
N ASN A 163 4.00 -0.67 2.24
CA ASN A 163 4.15 -0.40 0.83
C ASN A 163 5.05 0.83 0.59
N HIS A 164 5.91 0.75 -0.39
CA HIS A 164 6.66 1.88 -0.92
C HIS A 164 5.73 2.78 -1.76
N CYS A 165 6.09 4.05 -1.97
CA CYS A 165 5.27 4.96 -2.78
C CYS A 165 4.97 4.38 -4.17
N VAL A 166 5.96 3.77 -4.83
CA VAL A 166 5.81 3.21 -6.17
C VAL A 166 5.06 1.88 -6.22
N ASP A 167 4.69 1.27 -5.09
CA ASP A 167 3.79 0.11 -5.11
C ASP A 167 2.37 0.49 -5.58
N CYS A 168 1.99 1.75 -5.34
CA CYS A 168 0.67 2.27 -5.70
C CYS A 168 0.72 3.38 -6.75
N HIS A 169 1.82 4.12 -6.84
CA HIS A 169 2.00 5.21 -7.79
C HIS A 169 3.05 4.87 -8.83
N ASP A 170 2.72 5.04 -10.10
CA ASP A 170 3.74 5.05 -11.14
C ASP A 170 4.51 6.38 -11.05
N PRO A 171 5.84 6.39 -10.92
CA PRO A 171 6.60 7.63 -10.80
C PRO A 171 6.48 8.54 -12.02
N HIS A 172 6.20 7.99 -13.20
CA HIS A 172 6.03 8.75 -14.44
C HIS A 172 4.59 9.22 -14.68
N VAL A 173 3.60 8.49 -14.12
CA VAL A 173 2.17 8.83 -14.17
C VAL A 173 1.58 8.67 -12.76
N PRO A 174 1.98 9.51 -11.79
CA PRO A 174 1.71 9.25 -10.37
C PRO A 174 0.26 9.44 -9.95
N LYS A 175 -0.60 9.94 -10.82
CA LYS A 175 -2.02 10.11 -10.53
C LYS A 175 -2.66 8.76 -10.21
N TYR A 176 -3.08 8.59 -8.97
CA TYR A 176 -3.78 7.38 -8.55
C TYR A 176 -5.13 7.29 -9.24
N GLN A 177 -5.43 6.13 -9.77
CA GLN A 177 -6.72 5.89 -10.42
C GLN A 177 -7.85 6.00 -9.39
N PRO A 178 -8.99 6.64 -9.74
CA PRO A 178 -10.13 6.68 -8.83
C PRO A 178 -10.56 5.27 -8.49
N SER A 179 -10.62 4.96 -7.20
CA SER A 179 -11.16 3.68 -6.76
C SER A 179 -12.67 3.66 -7.03
N ARG A 180 -13.15 2.56 -7.61
CA ARG A 180 -14.60 2.34 -7.64
C ARG A 180 -15.06 2.07 -6.22
N PRO A 181 -16.16 2.69 -5.76
CA PRO A 181 -16.74 2.35 -4.48
C PRO A 181 -16.99 0.84 -4.42
N VAL A 182 -16.44 0.18 -3.42
CA VAL A 182 -16.83 -1.21 -3.14
C VAL A 182 -18.28 -1.22 -2.67
N LEU A 183 -19.04 -2.19 -3.12
CA LEU A 183 -20.37 -2.43 -2.58
C LEU A 183 -20.25 -2.64 -1.06
N PRO A 184 -21.21 -2.12 -0.29
CA PRO A 184 -21.24 -2.36 1.14
C PRO A 184 -21.20 -3.88 1.40
N PRO A 185 -20.62 -4.32 2.54
CA PRO A 185 -20.66 -5.72 2.93
C PRO A 185 -22.08 -6.25 2.84
N ARG A 186 -22.27 -7.40 2.22
CA ARG A 186 -23.56 -8.07 2.28
C ARG A 186 -23.73 -8.59 3.70
N ASP A 187 -24.76 -8.12 4.38
CA ASP A 187 -25.14 -8.68 5.66
C ASP A 187 -25.41 -10.19 5.49
N ARG A 188 -24.79 -11.00 6.31
CA ARG A 188 -24.96 -12.45 6.29
C ARG A 188 -26.28 -12.91 6.95
N GLY A 189 -27.11 -11.97 7.39
CA GLY A 189 -28.40 -12.22 8.02
C GLY A 189 -29.57 -11.70 7.18
N PRO A 190 -30.81 -12.16 7.44
CA PRO A 190 -31.99 -11.60 6.84
C PRO A 190 -32.10 -10.11 7.21
N VAL A 191 -32.03 -9.25 6.20
CA VAL A 191 -32.28 -7.82 6.38
C VAL A 191 -33.74 -7.67 6.76
N ALA A 192 -34.03 -7.24 7.98
CA ALA A 192 -35.40 -6.84 8.34
C ALA A 192 -35.88 -5.76 7.38
N PRO A 193 -37.12 -5.84 6.88
CA PRO A 193 -37.67 -4.80 6.00
C PRO A 193 -37.56 -3.46 6.72
N ARG A 194 -36.94 -2.48 6.08
CA ARG A 194 -36.99 -1.09 6.56
C ARG A 194 -38.46 -0.65 6.46
N GLU A 195 -39.09 -0.42 7.59
CA GLU A 195 -40.37 0.27 7.62
C GLU A 195 -40.17 1.62 6.95
N ALA A 196 -40.88 1.83 5.85
CA ALA A 196 -40.91 3.13 5.18
C ALA A 196 -41.66 4.11 6.12
N ASN A 197 -40.90 4.91 6.82
CA ASN A 197 -41.46 6.02 7.60
C ASN A 197 -41.89 7.09 6.59
N HIS A 198 -43.17 7.03 6.21
CA HIS A 198 -43.87 8.14 5.54
C HIS A 198 -44.29 9.16 6.63
N GLY A 199 -43.50 10.20 6.79
CA GLY A 199 -43.85 11.41 7.47
C GLY A 199 -43.95 12.55 6.47
#